data_d4abc47aead69b91f66d02d0e6593555
#
_entry.id   d4abc47aead69b91f66d02d0e6593555
#
_cell.length_a   1.000
_cell.length_b   1.000
_cell.length_c   1.000
_cell.angle_alpha   90.00
_cell.angle_beta   90.00
_cell.angle_gamma   90.00
#
_symmetry.space_group_name_H-M   'P 1'
#
loop_
_entity.id
_entity.type
_entity.pdbx_description
1 polymer ?
#
loop_
_entity_poly.entity_id
_entity_poly.type
_entity_poly.pdbx_seq_one_letter_code
_entity_poly.pdbx_strand_id
1 'polypeptide(L)'
;PDGLSGHNDTLKEAYGDGSGKPDAAKAKKTLEAAGVKTPVDLKLQYNPDHYGQSSADEYAAIKAQLEEGGLFKVDLQSTEWTQYNKDRNVTKDSDGSYPVYQLGWFPDYSDPDNYLSPFFRDGNFVNNGYSNKDVNDLIVKQAGQTDAKAREDTLKEIQKLETEDLSTIPLLQGAQVAVTGSSVKGVVLDASFRFRYASVTKA
;
A
#
# COMPACT_ATOMS: atom_id res chain seq x y z
N PRO A 1 -5.44 -7.78 1.05
CA PRO A 1 -5.57 -8.53 -0.20
C PRO A 1 -6.74 -9.50 -0.19
N ASP A 2 -7.33 -9.77 -1.36
CA ASP A 2 -8.36 -10.77 -1.53
C ASP A 2 -7.85 -12.16 -1.08
N GLY A 3 -8.75 -12.95 -0.49
CA GLY A 3 -8.46 -14.30 -0.04
C GLY A 3 -7.81 -14.41 1.34
N LEU A 4 -7.45 -13.30 2.00
CA LEU A 4 -7.01 -13.31 3.38
C LEU A 4 -8.20 -13.12 4.36
N SER A 5 -8.09 -13.75 5.54
CA SER A 5 -9.08 -13.55 6.63
C SER A 5 -9.17 -12.06 6.99
N GLY A 6 -10.39 -11.60 7.26
CA GLY A 6 -10.65 -10.20 7.60
C GLY A 6 -10.68 -9.23 6.43
N HIS A 7 -10.54 -9.69 5.18
CA HIS A 7 -10.77 -8.84 4.01
C HIS A 7 -12.15 -8.19 4.07
N ASN A 8 -12.22 -6.90 3.71
CA ASN A 8 -13.47 -6.16 3.59
C ASN A 8 -13.38 -5.11 2.46
N ASP A 9 -14.50 -4.51 2.13
CA ASP A 9 -14.63 -3.50 1.08
C ASP A 9 -14.69 -2.06 1.62
N THR A 10 -14.31 -1.81 2.87
CA THR A 10 -14.48 -0.52 3.55
C THR A 10 -13.85 0.63 2.76
N LEU A 11 -12.63 0.46 2.26
CA LEU A 11 -11.95 1.46 1.44
C LEU A 11 -12.72 1.73 0.12
N LYS A 12 -13.15 0.67 -0.55
CA LYS A 12 -13.93 0.75 -1.78
C LYS A 12 -15.29 1.42 -1.56
N GLU A 13 -15.96 1.11 -0.45
CA GLU A 13 -17.23 1.73 -0.07
C GLU A 13 -17.08 3.23 0.23
N ALA A 14 -15.98 3.62 0.88
CA ALA A 14 -15.71 5.02 1.23
C ALA A 14 -15.26 5.88 0.04
N TYR A 15 -14.42 5.33 -0.83
CA TYR A 15 -13.72 6.11 -1.87
C TYR A 15 -13.90 5.60 -3.29
N GLY A 16 -14.57 4.47 -3.48
CA GLY A 16 -14.75 3.82 -4.78
C GLY A 16 -13.66 2.81 -5.09
N ASP A 17 -13.83 2.11 -6.19
CA ASP A 17 -12.97 1.00 -6.63
C ASP A 17 -11.89 1.41 -7.66
N GLY A 18 -11.73 2.72 -7.88
CA GLY A 18 -10.80 3.25 -8.88
C GLY A 18 -11.24 3.11 -10.34
N SER A 19 -12.40 2.47 -10.62
CA SER A 19 -12.91 2.31 -11.99
C SER A 19 -13.64 3.55 -12.54
N GLY A 20 -14.01 4.47 -11.65
CA GLY A 20 -14.71 5.70 -11.97
C GLY A 20 -13.77 6.86 -12.28
N LYS A 21 -14.35 7.98 -12.75
CA LYS A 21 -13.62 9.24 -12.85
C LYS A 21 -13.43 9.84 -11.46
N PRO A 22 -12.30 10.55 -11.21
CA PRO A 22 -12.10 11.30 -9.98
C PRO A 22 -13.23 12.30 -9.73
N ASP A 23 -13.74 12.35 -8.51
CA ASP A 23 -14.74 13.35 -8.12
C ASP A 23 -14.05 14.62 -7.60
N ALA A 24 -13.64 15.47 -8.53
CA ALA A 24 -12.98 16.74 -8.23
C ALA A 24 -13.87 17.69 -7.40
N ALA A 25 -15.20 17.60 -7.52
CA ALA A 25 -16.11 18.44 -6.76
C ALA A 25 -16.17 18.02 -5.28
N LYS A 26 -16.19 16.69 -5.01
CA LYS A 26 -16.11 16.16 -3.66
C LYS A 26 -14.74 16.48 -3.03
N ALA A 27 -13.65 16.25 -3.78
CA ALA A 27 -12.30 16.56 -3.32
C ALA A 27 -12.14 18.04 -2.98
N LYS A 28 -12.65 18.95 -3.82
CA LYS A 28 -12.65 20.39 -3.55
C LYS A 28 -13.33 20.74 -2.24
N LYS A 29 -14.54 20.22 -2.01
CA LYS A 29 -15.28 20.44 -0.77
C LYS A 29 -14.52 19.95 0.46
N THR A 30 -13.85 18.80 0.35
CA THR A 30 -13.05 18.24 1.45
C THR A 30 -11.87 19.15 1.78
N LEU A 31 -11.14 19.62 0.77
CA LEU A 31 -10.01 20.55 0.94
C LEU A 31 -10.46 21.90 1.53
N GLU A 32 -11.56 22.46 1.02
CA GLU A 32 -12.14 23.71 1.54
C GLU A 32 -12.60 23.57 3.00
N ALA A 33 -13.25 22.46 3.35
CA ALA A 33 -13.66 22.20 4.73
C ALA A 33 -12.48 22.07 5.70
N ALA A 34 -11.35 21.57 5.21
CA ALA A 34 -10.09 21.49 5.95
C ALA A 34 -9.28 22.80 5.93
N GLY A 35 -9.76 23.85 5.27
CA GLY A 35 -9.03 25.13 5.13
C GLY A 35 -7.78 25.06 4.25
N VAL A 36 -7.68 24.04 3.42
CA VAL A 36 -6.52 23.81 2.53
C VAL A 36 -6.67 24.66 1.26
N LYS A 37 -5.63 25.46 0.97
CA LYS A 37 -5.57 26.26 -0.26
C LYS A 37 -5.24 25.38 -1.47
N THR A 38 -5.92 25.61 -2.57
CA THR A 38 -5.68 24.92 -3.84
C THR A 38 -5.09 25.86 -4.89
N PRO A 39 -4.28 25.37 -5.85
CA PRO A 39 -3.82 23.98 -5.94
C PRO A 39 -2.83 23.63 -4.83
N VAL A 40 -2.86 22.37 -4.39
CA VAL A 40 -1.87 21.83 -3.46
C VAL A 40 -0.63 21.41 -4.23
N ASP A 41 0.54 21.97 -3.90
CA ASP A 41 1.80 21.49 -4.45
C ASP A 41 2.14 20.14 -3.79
N LEU A 42 2.13 19.07 -4.58
CA LEU A 42 2.34 17.69 -4.12
C LEU A 42 3.59 17.10 -4.76
N LYS A 43 4.59 16.78 -3.93
CA LYS A 43 5.72 15.95 -4.35
C LYS A 43 5.34 14.49 -4.22
N LEU A 44 5.36 13.77 -5.34
CA LEU A 44 5.02 12.37 -5.41
C LEU A 44 6.25 11.56 -5.86
N GLN A 45 6.72 10.71 -4.97
CA GLN A 45 7.92 9.89 -5.19
C GLN A 45 7.54 8.52 -5.71
N TYR A 46 8.21 8.08 -6.76
CA TYR A 46 8.10 6.72 -7.29
C TYR A 46 9.49 6.15 -7.57
N ASN A 47 9.58 4.85 -7.80
CA ASN A 47 10.89 4.22 -8.00
C ASN A 47 10.87 3.21 -9.18
N PRO A 48 11.27 3.61 -10.38
CA PRO A 48 11.37 2.71 -11.54
C PRO A 48 12.60 1.79 -11.48
N ASP A 49 13.62 2.14 -10.69
CA ASP A 49 14.81 1.34 -10.49
C ASP A 49 14.49 -0.01 -9.82
N HIS A 50 13.60 0.00 -8.82
CA HIS A 50 13.18 -1.20 -8.09
C HIS A 50 11.90 -1.85 -8.65
N TYR A 51 10.90 -1.04 -9.03
CA TYR A 51 9.58 -1.54 -9.48
C TYR A 51 9.45 -1.67 -11.00
N GLY A 52 10.47 -1.26 -11.75
CA GLY A 52 10.50 -1.34 -13.20
C GLY A 52 9.90 -0.12 -13.92
N GLN A 53 10.10 -0.07 -15.23
CA GLN A 53 9.68 1.07 -16.07
C GLN A 53 8.17 1.32 -16.05
N SER A 54 7.35 0.29 -15.90
CA SER A 54 5.89 0.42 -15.77
C SER A 54 5.47 1.32 -14.59
N SER A 55 6.29 1.42 -13.56
CA SER A 55 6.07 2.33 -12.44
C SER A 55 6.10 3.81 -12.88
N ALA A 56 6.97 4.19 -13.81
CA ALA A 56 7.01 5.54 -14.33
C ALA A 56 5.72 5.88 -15.09
N ASP A 57 5.22 4.96 -15.92
CA ASP A 57 4.00 5.13 -16.68
C ASP A 57 2.76 5.20 -15.76
N GLU A 58 2.71 4.34 -14.72
CA GLU A 58 1.67 4.35 -13.70
C GLU A 58 1.61 5.69 -12.95
N TYR A 59 2.76 6.18 -12.47
CA TYR A 59 2.81 7.41 -11.73
C TYR A 59 2.60 8.65 -12.59
N ALA A 60 2.93 8.62 -13.88
CA ALA A 60 2.53 9.65 -14.84
C ALA A 60 1.01 9.70 -15.01
N ALA A 61 0.34 8.54 -15.05
CA ALA A 61 -1.12 8.48 -15.11
C ALA A 61 -1.77 8.99 -13.81
N ILE A 62 -1.25 8.61 -12.64
CA ILE A 62 -1.73 9.11 -11.34
C ILE A 62 -1.58 10.63 -11.26
N LYS A 63 -0.43 11.19 -11.69
CA LYS A 63 -0.25 12.63 -11.77
C LYS A 63 -1.33 13.29 -12.61
N ALA A 64 -1.58 12.78 -13.83
CA ALA A 64 -2.58 13.33 -14.73
C ALA A 64 -3.98 13.33 -14.11
N GLN A 65 -4.36 12.26 -13.40
CA GLN A 65 -5.63 12.14 -12.70
C GLN A 65 -5.75 13.12 -11.53
N LEU A 66 -4.69 13.29 -10.75
CA LEU A 66 -4.67 14.25 -9.62
C LEU A 66 -4.79 15.71 -10.11
N GLU A 67 -4.20 16.02 -11.26
CA GLU A 67 -4.20 17.37 -11.83
C GLU A 67 -5.48 17.70 -12.61
N GLU A 68 -6.29 16.71 -13.03
CA GLU A 68 -7.48 16.90 -13.87
C GLU A 68 -8.47 17.91 -13.28
N GLY A 69 -8.65 17.91 -11.97
CA GLY A 69 -9.55 18.86 -11.28
C GLY A 69 -8.95 20.22 -10.93
N GLY A 70 -7.67 20.46 -11.25
CA GLY A 70 -6.95 21.68 -10.89
C GLY A 70 -6.73 21.87 -9.37
N LEU A 71 -6.94 20.83 -8.57
CA LEU A 71 -6.81 20.87 -7.11
C LEU A 71 -5.38 20.57 -6.65
N PHE A 72 -4.61 19.90 -7.48
CA PHE A 72 -3.22 19.53 -7.21
C PHE A 72 -2.31 20.01 -8.32
N LYS A 73 -1.06 20.29 -7.96
CA LYS A 73 0.06 20.45 -8.86
C LYS A 73 1.12 19.45 -8.44
N VAL A 74 1.29 18.39 -9.24
CA VAL A 74 2.10 17.23 -8.89
C VAL A 74 3.49 17.34 -9.49
N ASP A 75 4.50 17.27 -8.63
CA ASP A 75 5.90 17.14 -8.99
C ASP A 75 6.33 15.67 -8.80
N LEU A 76 6.48 14.94 -9.93
CA LEU A 76 6.95 13.56 -9.92
C LEU A 76 8.46 13.51 -9.73
N GLN A 77 8.91 12.76 -8.75
CA GLN A 77 10.33 12.62 -8.43
C GLN A 77 10.71 11.15 -8.27
N SER A 78 11.94 10.81 -8.64
CA SER A 78 12.51 9.49 -8.43
C SER A 78 13.99 9.59 -8.09
N THR A 79 14.46 8.62 -7.30
CA THR A 79 15.88 8.44 -6.99
C THR A 79 16.24 6.95 -7.12
N GLU A 80 17.51 6.61 -7.06
CA GLU A 80 17.94 5.22 -7.00
C GLU A 80 17.47 4.57 -5.67
N TRP A 81 17.30 3.23 -5.66
CA TRP A 81 16.61 2.51 -4.59
C TRP A 81 17.22 2.68 -3.20
N THR A 82 18.54 2.69 -3.10
CA THR A 82 19.23 2.84 -1.80
C THR A 82 18.96 4.21 -1.19
N GLN A 83 19.03 5.27 -1.99
CA GLN A 83 18.73 6.63 -1.56
C GLN A 83 17.24 6.79 -1.26
N TYR A 84 16.38 6.23 -2.12
CA TYR A 84 14.93 6.23 -1.92
C TYR A 84 14.54 5.67 -0.54
N ASN A 85 15.14 4.53 -0.13
CA ASN A 85 14.86 3.94 1.17
C ASN A 85 15.36 4.79 2.35
N LYS A 86 16.44 5.54 2.19
CA LYS A 86 16.90 6.46 3.23
C LYS A 86 15.96 7.66 3.36
N ASP A 87 15.56 8.23 2.23
CA ASP A 87 14.82 9.50 2.20
C ASP A 87 13.36 9.34 2.63
N ARG A 88 12.73 8.17 2.38
CA ARG A 88 11.34 7.89 2.81
C ARG A 88 11.20 7.58 4.29
N ASN A 89 12.28 7.16 4.95
CA ASN A 89 12.20 6.70 6.34
C ASN A 89 12.05 7.86 7.31
N VAL A 90 11.05 7.76 8.17
CA VAL A 90 10.92 8.60 9.37
C VAL A 90 11.83 8.02 10.47
N THR A 91 12.64 8.86 11.05
CA THR A 91 13.56 8.52 12.14
C THR A 91 13.42 9.54 13.27
N LYS A 92 14.08 9.31 14.41
CA LYS A 92 14.11 10.30 15.50
C LYS A 92 14.74 11.65 15.10
N ASP A 93 15.54 11.67 14.02
CA ASP A 93 16.27 12.84 13.55
C ASP A 93 15.73 13.38 12.20
N SER A 94 14.69 12.74 11.62
CA SER A 94 14.11 13.12 10.32
C SER A 94 12.67 12.63 10.20
N ASP A 95 11.77 13.51 9.77
CA ASP A 95 10.38 13.17 9.44
C ASP A 95 10.25 12.50 8.05
N GLY A 96 11.36 12.12 7.43
CA GLY A 96 11.41 11.67 6.05
C GLY A 96 11.33 12.86 5.07
N SER A 97 11.78 12.63 3.83
CA SER A 97 11.81 13.66 2.80
C SER A 97 10.63 13.60 1.85
N TYR A 98 9.86 12.50 1.90
CA TYR A 98 8.80 12.23 0.95
C TYR A 98 7.42 12.30 1.60
N PRO A 99 6.60 13.31 1.25
CA PRO A 99 5.24 13.42 1.78
C PRO A 99 4.32 12.31 1.26
N VAL A 100 4.53 11.87 0.00
CA VAL A 100 3.81 10.76 -0.63
C VAL A 100 4.80 9.95 -1.47
N TYR A 101 4.79 8.64 -1.31
CA TYR A 101 5.74 7.78 -2.01
C TYR A 101 5.18 6.39 -2.31
N GLN A 102 5.73 5.77 -3.36
CA GLN A 102 5.42 4.40 -3.77
C GLN A 102 6.06 3.38 -2.82
N LEU A 103 5.31 2.35 -2.44
CA LEU A 103 5.86 1.17 -1.80
C LEU A 103 5.08 -0.07 -2.21
N GLY A 104 5.79 -1.13 -2.59
CA GLY A 104 5.25 -2.46 -2.81
C GLY A 104 5.51 -3.36 -1.59
N TRP A 105 4.65 -4.36 -1.39
CA TRP A 105 4.81 -5.33 -0.33
C TRP A 105 4.59 -6.77 -0.83
N PHE A 106 5.51 -7.63 -0.50
CA PHE A 106 5.39 -9.08 -0.67
C PHE A 106 5.33 -9.72 0.71
N PRO A 107 4.29 -10.50 1.03
CA PRO A 107 4.17 -11.07 2.36
C PRO A 107 5.23 -12.15 2.60
N ASP A 108 5.83 -12.14 3.79
CA ASP A 108 6.76 -13.17 4.23
C ASP A 108 6.04 -14.48 4.60
N TYR A 109 4.77 -14.36 4.97
CA TYR A 109 3.87 -15.47 5.32
C TYR A 109 2.41 -15.10 5.04
N SER A 110 1.57 -16.12 4.84
CA SER A 110 0.17 -15.95 4.47
C SER A 110 -0.70 -15.69 5.70
N ASP A 111 -0.56 -14.50 6.28
CA ASP A 111 -1.41 -14.01 7.38
C ASP A 111 -1.68 -12.51 7.19
N PRO A 112 -2.91 -12.03 7.49
CA PRO A 112 -3.25 -10.61 7.42
C PRO A 112 -2.32 -9.69 8.20
N ASP A 113 -1.77 -10.15 9.33
CA ASP A 113 -0.84 -9.36 10.13
C ASP A 113 0.40 -8.90 9.35
N ASN A 114 0.83 -9.67 8.34
CA ASN A 114 1.96 -9.27 7.51
C ASN A 114 1.67 -8.06 6.58
N TYR A 115 0.41 -7.64 6.49
CA TYR A 115 -0.01 -6.40 5.83
C TYR A 115 -0.36 -5.28 6.81
N LEU A 116 -0.46 -5.57 8.10
CA LEU A 116 -0.86 -4.60 9.12
C LEU A 116 0.31 -4.16 9.99
N SER A 117 0.93 -5.06 10.71
CA SER A 117 2.03 -4.73 11.63
C SER A 117 3.20 -3.98 10.98
N PRO A 118 3.68 -4.37 9.76
CA PRO A 118 4.77 -3.66 9.11
C PRO A 118 4.49 -2.21 8.73
N PHE A 119 3.22 -1.81 8.61
CA PHE A 119 2.81 -0.49 8.15
C PHE A 119 2.21 0.39 9.24
N PHE A 120 1.45 -0.22 10.18
CA PHE A 120 0.53 0.53 11.04
C PHE A 120 0.80 0.39 12.52
N ARG A 121 1.67 -0.53 12.92
CA ARG A 121 2.08 -0.64 14.32
C ARG A 121 3.04 0.49 14.69
N ASP A 122 3.00 0.96 15.93
CA ASP A 122 3.99 1.92 16.43
C ASP A 122 5.41 1.39 16.26
N GLY A 123 6.29 2.19 15.69
CA GLY A 123 7.65 1.79 15.34
C GLY A 123 7.69 0.71 14.24
N ASN A 124 6.76 0.78 13.29
CA ASN A 124 6.59 -0.20 12.23
C ASN A 124 7.84 -0.37 11.35
N PHE A 125 7.91 -1.53 10.68
CA PHE A 125 9.08 -1.92 9.87
C PHE A 125 9.36 -0.95 8.72
N VAL A 126 8.31 -0.40 8.09
CA VAL A 126 8.49 0.50 6.94
C VAL A 126 8.90 1.92 7.34
N ASN A 127 8.90 2.23 8.63
CA ASN A 127 9.32 3.53 9.17
C ASN A 127 8.60 4.72 8.49
N ASN A 128 7.29 4.62 8.34
CA ASN A 128 6.48 5.65 7.71
C ASN A 128 5.99 6.76 8.67
N GLY A 129 6.34 6.66 9.95
CA GLY A 129 5.94 7.64 10.98
C GLY A 129 4.47 7.55 11.40
N TYR A 130 3.70 6.59 10.87
CA TYR A 130 2.31 6.40 11.29
C TYR A 130 2.23 5.99 12.76
N SER A 131 1.32 6.61 13.49
CA SER A 131 1.00 6.28 14.87
C SER A 131 -0.47 6.61 15.14
N ASN A 132 -1.25 5.58 15.44
CA ASN A 132 -2.61 5.69 15.94
C ASN A 132 -2.77 4.67 17.06
N LYS A 133 -3.06 5.16 18.26
CA LYS A 133 -3.13 4.32 19.46
C LYS A 133 -4.17 3.20 19.34
N ASP A 134 -5.33 3.49 18.79
CA ASP A 134 -6.42 2.52 18.70
C ASP A 134 -6.09 1.43 17.68
N VAL A 135 -5.49 1.80 16.55
CA VAL A 135 -4.97 0.85 15.55
C VAL A 135 -3.87 -0.02 16.14
N ASN A 136 -2.89 0.59 16.83
CA ASN A 136 -1.81 -0.16 17.47
C ASN A 136 -2.34 -1.17 18.49
N ASP A 137 -3.27 -0.78 19.35
CA ASP A 137 -3.86 -1.65 20.37
C ASP A 137 -4.62 -2.83 19.72
N LEU A 138 -5.34 -2.58 18.64
CA LEU A 138 -6.04 -3.64 17.88
C LEU A 138 -5.06 -4.58 17.18
N ILE A 139 -3.97 -4.08 16.61
CA ILE A 139 -2.91 -4.93 16.01
C ILE A 139 -2.29 -5.84 17.07
N VAL A 140 -1.98 -5.32 18.25
CA VAL A 140 -1.47 -6.13 19.36
C VAL A 140 -2.51 -7.16 19.83
N LYS A 141 -3.78 -6.76 19.94
CA LYS A 141 -4.87 -7.63 20.36
C LYS A 141 -5.07 -8.80 19.38
N GLN A 142 -5.15 -8.53 18.06
CA GLN A 142 -5.39 -9.58 17.07
C GLN A 142 -4.31 -10.66 17.06
N ALA A 143 -3.05 -10.29 17.33
CA ALA A 143 -1.93 -11.24 17.39
C ALA A 143 -2.06 -12.28 18.50
N GLY A 144 -2.79 -11.97 19.57
CA GLY A 144 -3.06 -12.89 20.67
C GLY A 144 -4.39 -13.65 20.59
N GLN A 145 -5.24 -13.36 19.59
CA GLN A 145 -6.55 -13.98 19.48
C GLN A 145 -6.48 -15.38 18.85
N THR A 146 -7.05 -16.37 19.54
CA THR A 146 -7.15 -17.77 19.10
C THR A 146 -8.52 -18.09 18.49
N ASP A 147 -9.56 -17.33 18.82
CA ASP A 147 -10.86 -17.45 18.18
C ASP A 147 -10.85 -16.77 16.81
N ALA A 148 -11.07 -17.53 15.75
CA ALA A 148 -10.96 -17.08 14.37
C ALA A 148 -11.94 -15.94 14.03
N LYS A 149 -13.19 -16.04 14.55
CA LYS A 149 -14.22 -15.03 14.28
C LYS A 149 -13.91 -13.71 14.99
N ALA A 150 -13.52 -13.78 16.25
CA ALA A 150 -13.14 -12.59 17.01
C ALA A 150 -11.90 -11.90 16.39
N ARG A 151 -10.93 -12.68 15.89
CA ARG A 151 -9.77 -12.15 15.18
C ARG A 151 -10.17 -11.47 13.87
N GLU A 152 -11.03 -12.11 13.07
CA GLU A 152 -11.55 -11.53 11.83
C GLU A 152 -12.26 -10.18 12.07
N ASP A 153 -13.08 -10.09 13.11
CA ASP A 153 -13.76 -8.84 13.45
C ASP A 153 -12.77 -7.75 13.86
N THR A 154 -11.73 -8.10 14.60
CA THR A 154 -10.65 -7.16 14.96
C THR A 154 -9.88 -6.69 13.71
N LEU A 155 -9.56 -7.59 12.77
CA LEU A 155 -8.89 -7.25 11.51
C LEU A 155 -9.73 -6.30 10.64
N LYS A 156 -11.06 -6.46 10.63
CA LYS A 156 -11.99 -5.55 9.93
C LYS A 156 -12.04 -4.17 10.57
N GLU A 157 -12.02 -4.11 11.90
CA GLU A 157 -12.02 -2.81 12.61
C GLU A 157 -10.71 -2.05 12.38
N ILE A 158 -9.55 -2.72 12.35
CA ILE A 158 -8.28 -2.09 11.97
C ILE A 158 -8.37 -1.45 10.59
N GLN A 159 -8.85 -2.19 9.57
CA GLN A 159 -8.97 -1.67 8.22
C GLN A 159 -9.95 -0.50 8.11
N LYS A 160 -11.00 -0.47 8.93
CA LYS A 160 -11.93 0.65 8.99
C LYS A 160 -11.23 1.92 9.49
N LEU A 161 -10.48 1.84 10.59
CA LEU A 161 -9.71 2.98 11.11
C LEU A 161 -8.63 3.44 10.12
N GLU A 162 -7.93 2.50 9.46
CA GLU A 162 -6.98 2.84 8.40
C GLU A 162 -7.64 3.53 7.20
N THR A 163 -8.87 3.16 6.86
CA THR A 163 -9.65 3.83 5.81
C THR A 163 -9.98 5.28 6.20
N GLU A 164 -10.22 5.55 7.48
CA GLU A 164 -10.47 6.90 7.99
C GLU A 164 -9.19 7.75 8.01
N ASP A 165 -8.05 7.16 8.39
CA ASP A 165 -6.74 7.83 8.47
C ASP A 165 -6.07 8.03 7.09
N LEU A 166 -6.30 7.12 6.15
CA LEU A 166 -5.69 7.10 4.80
C LEU A 166 -4.16 7.23 4.80
N SER A 167 -3.50 6.62 5.75
CA SER A 167 -2.02 6.62 5.80
C SER A 167 -1.39 5.83 4.65
N THR A 168 -2.14 4.91 4.07
CA THR A 168 -1.75 4.10 2.92
C THR A 168 -2.92 3.97 1.94
N ILE A 169 -2.65 4.21 0.67
CA ILE A 169 -3.63 4.06 -0.41
C ILE A 169 -3.25 2.83 -1.25
N PRO A 170 -3.95 1.70 -1.12
CA PRO A 170 -3.72 0.53 -1.98
C PRO A 170 -4.06 0.86 -3.43
N LEU A 171 -3.11 0.63 -4.34
CA LEU A 171 -3.30 0.88 -5.77
C LEU A 171 -3.60 -0.42 -6.52
N LEU A 172 -2.76 -1.43 -6.35
CA LEU A 172 -2.80 -2.67 -7.12
C LEU A 172 -2.53 -3.88 -6.22
N GLN A 173 -3.22 -4.96 -6.50
CA GLN A 173 -2.83 -6.30 -6.05
C GLN A 173 -2.33 -7.08 -7.27
N GLY A 174 -1.02 -7.28 -7.35
CA GLY A 174 -0.38 -8.02 -8.43
C GLY A 174 -0.63 -9.52 -8.34
N ALA A 175 -0.72 -10.19 -9.48
CA ALA A 175 -0.70 -11.64 -9.56
C ALA A 175 0.74 -12.15 -9.70
N GLN A 176 1.05 -13.29 -9.06
CA GLN A 176 2.25 -14.04 -9.42
C GLN A 176 2.06 -14.69 -10.78
N VAL A 177 3.06 -14.55 -11.63
CA VAL A 177 3.07 -15.17 -12.95
C VAL A 177 4.38 -15.92 -13.14
N ALA A 178 4.29 -17.18 -13.54
CA ALA A 178 5.44 -17.97 -13.99
C ALA A 178 5.23 -18.43 -15.43
N VAL A 179 6.23 -18.21 -16.26
CA VAL A 179 6.26 -18.71 -17.64
C VAL A 179 7.34 -19.78 -17.76
N THR A 180 6.96 -20.96 -18.29
CA THR A 180 7.87 -22.07 -18.43
C THR A 180 7.84 -22.65 -19.83
N GLY A 181 8.93 -23.26 -20.26
CA GLY A 181 8.94 -24.11 -21.45
C GLY A 181 8.06 -25.36 -21.23
N SER A 182 7.57 -25.96 -22.31
CA SER A 182 6.66 -27.12 -22.27
C SER A 182 7.23 -28.35 -21.56
N SER A 183 8.56 -28.48 -21.51
CA SER A 183 9.26 -29.56 -20.83
C SER A 183 9.49 -29.33 -19.34
N VAL A 184 9.16 -28.17 -18.79
CA VAL A 184 9.31 -27.86 -17.35
C VAL A 184 8.01 -28.21 -16.61
N LYS A 185 8.14 -28.92 -15.51
CA LYS A 185 7.03 -29.38 -14.64
C LYS A 185 7.33 -29.00 -13.19
N GLY A 186 6.31 -29.03 -12.35
CA GLY A 186 6.44 -28.90 -10.90
C GLY A 186 6.69 -27.47 -10.41
N VAL A 187 6.47 -26.44 -11.25
CA VAL A 187 6.51 -25.05 -10.78
C VAL A 187 5.28 -24.79 -9.89
N VAL A 188 5.53 -24.31 -8.70
CA VAL A 188 4.51 -23.96 -7.70
C VAL A 188 4.63 -22.48 -7.36
N LEU A 189 3.53 -21.76 -7.49
CA LEU A 189 3.37 -20.40 -6.98
C LEU A 189 2.67 -20.48 -5.63
N ASP A 190 3.22 -19.84 -4.61
CA ASP A 190 2.59 -19.79 -3.28
C ASP A 190 2.47 -18.34 -2.77
N ALA A 191 1.59 -18.17 -1.77
CA ALA A 191 1.27 -16.86 -1.23
C ALA A 191 2.44 -16.13 -0.56
N SER A 192 3.53 -16.84 -0.21
CA SER A 192 4.73 -16.25 0.37
C SER A 192 5.75 -15.78 -0.69
N PHE A 193 5.41 -15.86 -1.96
CA PHE A 193 6.27 -15.48 -3.10
C PHE A 193 7.63 -16.21 -3.13
N ARG A 194 7.73 -17.37 -2.47
CA ARG A 194 8.95 -18.18 -2.45
C ARG A 194 8.94 -19.19 -3.59
N PHE A 195 10.00 -19.19 -4.37
CA PHE A 195 10.14 -20.14 -5.46
C PHE A 195 10.65 -21.50 -4.94
N ARG A 196 9.86 -22.56 -5.15
CA ARG A 196 10.16 -23.92 -4.67
C ARG A 196 10.93 -24.69 -5.74
N TYR A 197 12.22 -24.44 -5.89
CA TYR A 197 13.07 -25.08 -6.91
C TYR A 197 13.10 -26.61 -6.80
N ALA A 198 12.99 -27.15 -5.59
CA ALA A 198 13.06 -28.61 -5.36
C ALA A 198 11.95 -29.41 -6.05
N SER A 199 10.82 -28.79 -6.40
CA SER A 199 9.73 -29.44 -7.12
C SER A 199 9.87 -29.34 -8.65
N VAL A 200 10.78 -28.52 -9.15
CA VAL A 200 10.93 -28.26 -10.58
C VAL A 200 11.72 -29.36 -11.25
N THR A 201 11.15 -29.93 -12.30
CA THR A 201 11.79 -30.97 -13.11
C THR A 201 11.73 -30.60 -14.58
N LYS A 202 12.68 -31.14 -15.34
CA LYS A 202 12.69 -31.04 -16.80
C LYS A 202 12.53 -32.42 -17.39
N ALA A 203 11.47 -32.63 -18.20
CA ALA A 203 11.23 -33.85 -18.96
C ALA A 203 11.94 -33.83 -20.31
#